data_9407a83fd2306ded18bf5d11ead3773e
#
_entry.id   9407a83fd2306ded18bf5d11ead3773e
#
_cell.length_a   1.000
_cell.length_b   1.000
_cell.length_c   1.000
_cell.angle_alpha   90.00
_cell.angle_beta   90.00
_cell.angle_gamma   90.00
#
_symmetry.space_group_name_H-M   'P 1'
#
loop_
_entity.id
_entity.type
_entity.pdbx_description
1 polymer ?
#
loop_
_entity_poly.entity_id
_entity_poly.type
_entity_poly.pdbx_seq_one_letter_code
_entity_poly.pdbx_strand_id
1 'polypeptide(L)'
;MVNNVSKEVELYAEMCVWLRTYLQDKYKTKKCEIIAVDCHSVNLDYVLEQYGVIQYYPQAVGLRIEIDVLGIVKWNNRAEIYFIEAKKTQLTLQNLGQLLVYCKLCNPEEAYLLSSAGLGSLDKVIGSLSREDLLDFGNGKIIKKMKVAKWDFIRHTIDQHSILPKL
;
A
#
# COMPACT_ATOMS: atom_id res chain seq x y z
N MET A 1 -16.06 -25.01 2.16
CA MET A 1 -16.06 -23.93 3.17
C MET A 1 -15.29 -22.75 2.62
N VAL A 2 -15.92 -21.60 2.56
CA VAL A 2 -15.22 -20.36 2.26
C VAL A 2 -14.45 -20.01 3.54
N ASN A 3 -13.14 -20.18 3.54
CA ASN A 3 -12.30 -19.72 4.64
C ASN A 3 -12.26 -18.20 4.61
N ASN A 4 -13.06 -17.57 5.44
CA ASN A 4 -13.02 -16.11 5.60
C ASN A 4 -11.97 -15.73 6.65
N VAL A 5 -11.23 -14.67 6.35
CA VAL A 5 -10.34 -14.05 7.32
C VAL A 5 -11.18 -13.50 8.46
N SER A 6 -10.93 -13.94 9.68
CA SER A 6 -11.71 -13.52 10.85
C SER A 6 -11.31 -12.14 11.35
N LYS A 7 -10.02 -11.79 11.24
CA LYS A 7 -9.46 -10.50 11.68
C LYS A 7 -8.51 -9.94 10.63
N GLU A 8 -8.57 -8.66 10.43
CA GLU A 8 -7.69 -7.92 9.50
C GLU A 8 -6.20 -8.12 9.80
N VAL A 9 -5.85 -8.21 11.08
CA VAL A 9 -4.47 -8.43 11.52
C VAL A 9 -3.83 -9.71 10.98
N GLU A 10 -4.65 -10.71 10.63
CA GLU A 10 -4.16 -11.95 10.00
C GLU A 10 -3.55 -11.71 8.63
N LEU A 11 -3.92 -10.62 7.96
CA LEU A 11 -3.42 -10.26 6.64
C LEU A 11 -2.05 -9.58 6.68
N TYR A 12 -1.74 -8.87 7.76
CA TYR A 12 -0.58 -7.98 7.81
C TYR A 12 0.75 -8.73 7.69
N ALA A 13 0.90 -9.84 8.40
CA ALA A 13 2.13 -10.63 8.37
C ALA A 13 2.43 -11.18 6.96
N GLU A 14 1.42 -11.74 6.30
CA GLU A 14 1.59 -12.29 4.96
C GLU A 14 1.81 -11.21 3.90
N MET A 15 1.17 -10.06 4.04
CA MET A 15 1.39 -8.91 3.16
C MET A 15 2.79 -8.30 3.35
N CYS A 16 3.33 -8.30 4.58
CA CYS A 16 4.73 -7.93 4.83
C CYS A 16 5.70 -8.84 4.08
N VAL A 17 5.48 -10.15 4.13
CA VAL A 17 6.33 -11.12 3.42
C VAL A 17 6.24 -10.89 1.91
N TRP A 18 5.02 -10.72 1.40
CA TRP A 18 4.82 -10.43 -0.03
C TRP A 18 5.54 -9.15 -0.46
N LEU A 19 5.36 -8.06 0.29
CA LEU A 19 5.98 -6.77 -0.03
C LEU A 19 7.51 -6.85 0.01
N ARG A 20 8.06 -7.50 1.02
CA ARG A 20 9.51 -7.70 1.14
C ARG A 20 10.05 -8.46 -0.08
N THR A 21 9.42 -9.55 -0.45
CA THR A 21 9.81 -10.35 -1.60
C THR A 21 9.72 -9.56 -2.90
N TYR A 22 8.63 -8.83 -3.07
CA TYR A 22 8.42 -7.95 -4.22
C TYR A 22 9.52 -6.89 -4.34
N LEU A 23 9.85 -6.21 -3.24
CA LEU A 23 10.88 -5.17 -3.23
C LEU A 23 12.29 -5.76 -3.41
N GLN A 24 12.58 -6.91 -2.82
CA GLN A 24 13.85 -7.60 -3.01
C GLN A 24 14.07 -7.97 -4.48
N ASP A 25 13.04 -8.44 -5.16
CA ASP A 25 13.12 -8.73 -6.60
C ASP A 25 13.27 -7.47 -7.43
N LYS A 26 12.46 -6.45 -7.14
CA LYS A 26 12.49 -5.16 -7.86
C LYS A 26 13.85 -4.47 -7.78
N TYR A 27 14.52 -4.55 -6.64
CA TYR A 27 15.78 -3.85 -6.37
C TYR A 27 17.00 -4.79 -6.30
N LYS A 28 16.89 -6.01 -6.81
CA LYS A 28 17.94 -7.05 -6.69
C LYS A 28 19.32 -6.66 -7.22
N THR A 29 19.38 -5.69 -8.15
CA THR A 29 20.65 -5.21 -8.73
C THR A 29 21.13 -3.90 -8.08
N LYS A 30 20.43 -3.40 -7.06
CA LYS A 30 20.73 -2.13 -6.41
C LYS A 30 21.36 -2.36 -5.03
N LYS A 31 22.26 -1.46 -4.65
CA LYS A 31 22.82 -1.44 -3.29
C LYS A 31 21.92 -0.61 -2.39
N CYS A 32 20.94 -1.26 -1.79
CA CYS A 32 19.98 -0.63 -0.89
C CYS A 32 19.55 -1.62 0.18
N GLU A 33 18.97 -1.10 1.25
CA GLU A 33 18.34 -1.89 2.31
C GLU A 33 16.84 -1.96 2.06
N ILE A 34 16.27 -3.16 2.14
CA ILE A 34 14.83 -3.40 1.98
C ILE A 34 14.23 -3.71 3.35
N ILE A 35 13.20 -2.97 3.70
CA ILE A 35 12.44 -3.13 4.95
C ILE A 35 10.97 -3.26 4.58
N ALA A 36 10.29 -4.25 5.16
CA ALA A 36 8.84 -4.35 5.13
C ALA A 36 8.36 -4.66 6.54
N VAL A 37 7.47 -3.85 7.06
CA VAL A 37 7.07 -3.90 8.46
C VAL A 37 5.56 -3.74 8.60
N ASP A 38 4.97 -4.56 9.47
CA ASP A 38 3.62 -4.35 10.01
C ASP A 38 3.69 -3.18 10.99
N CYS A 39 3.02 -2.10 10.67
CA CYS A 39 3.00 -0.89 11.51
C CYS A 39 1.58 -0.39 11.76
N HIS A 40 0.59 -1.27 11.68
CA HIS A 40 -0.79 -0.90 11.99
C HIS A 40 -0.89 -0.28 13.40
N SER A 41 -1.78 0.69 13.55
CA SER A 41 -1.99 1.44 14.79
C SER A 41 -0.75 2.18 15.32
N VAL A 42 0.24 2.41 14.48
CA VAL A 42 1.43 3.21 14.79
C VAL A 42 1.51 4.38 13.81
N ASN A 43 1.80 5.58 14.31
CA ASN A 43 1.94 6.75 13.45
C ASN A 43 3.12 6.58 12.50
N LEU A 44 2.92 6.92 11.24
CA LEU A 44 3.91 6.78 10.17
C LEU A 44 5.22 7.54 10.49
N ASP A 45 5.13 8.76 11.00
CA ASP A 45 6.31 9.56 11.33
C ASP A 45 7.21 8.88 12.37
N TYR A 46 6.61 8.24 13.37
CA TYR A 46 7.36 7.46 14.36
C TYR A 46 8.11 6.29 13.72
N VAL A 47 7.45 5.53 12.83
CA VAL A 47 8.07 4.40 12.14
C VAL A 47 9.20 4.87 11.22
N LEU A 48 8.99 5.95 10.47
CA LEU A 48 10.02 6.53 9.60
C LEU A 48 11.23 7.03 10.39
N GLU A 49 11.01 7.58 11.58
CA GLU A 49 12.09 7.99 12.49
C GLU A 49 12.90 6.78 12.98
N GLN A 50 12.22 5.71 13.39
CA GLN A 50 12.88 4.48 13.84
C GLN A 50 13.82 3.89 12.79
N TYR A 51 13.47 3.98 11.52
CA TYR A 51 14.29 3.47 10.41
C TYR A 51 15.23 4.52 9.82
N GLY A 52 15.28 5.72 10.41
CA GLY A 52 16.22 6.77 10.02
C GLY A 52 15.93 7.41 8.68
N VAL A 53 14.65 7.50 8.27
CA VAL A 53 14.25 8.05 6.97
C VAL A 53 13.27 9.21 7.06
N ILE A 54 12.89 9.65 8.27
CA ILE A 54 11.92 10.73 8.46
C ILE A 54 12.34 12.05 7.79
N GLN A 55 13.64 12.31 7.69
CA GLN A 55 14.16 13.52 7.07
C GLN A 55 13.80 13.65 5.58
N TYR A 56 13.47 12.54 4.92
CA TYR A 56 13.03 12.53 3.53
C TYR A 56 11.51 12.71 3.39
N TYR A 57 10.78 12.66 4.50
CA TYR A 57 9.32 12.74 4.54
C TYR A 57 8.83 13.71 5.64
N PRO A 58 9.32 14.98 5.65
CA PRO A 58 8.93 15.94 6.70
C PRO A 58 7.43 16.23 6.71
N GLN A 59 6.75 16.07 5.59
CA GLN A 59 5.31 16.27 5.46
C GLN A 59 4.47 15.23 6.23
N ALA A 60 5.05 14.11 6.66
CA ALA A 60 4.35 13.10 7.45
C ALA A 60 4.29 13.45 8.94
N VAL A 61 5.13 14.37 9.40
CA VAL A 61 5.28 14.69 10.83
C VAL A 61 3.99 15.29 11.39
N GLY A 62 3.48 14.69 12.48
CA GLY A 62 2.34 15.22 13.23
C GLY A 62 0.97 15.00 12.59
N LEU A 63 0.87 14.33 11.46
CA LEU A 63 -0.39 14.12 10.76
C LEU A 63 -1.19 12.89 11.23
N ARG A 64 -0.63 12.08 12.13
CA ARG A 64 -1.25 10.85 12.65
C ARG A 64 -1.68 9.89 11.55
N ILE A 65 -0.86 9.77 10.51
CA ILE A 65 -1.07 8.81 9.43
C ILE A 65 -0.74 7.41 9.93
N GLU A 66 -1.64 6.47 9.73
CA GLU A 66 -1.45 5.07 10.06
C GLU A 66 -1.55 4.25 8.78
N ILE A 67 -0.53 3.45 8.50
CA ILE A 67 -0.46 2.54 7.35
C ILE A 67 -0.31 1.12 7.89
N ASP A 68 -1.05 0.16 7.35
CA ASP A 68 -1.03 -1.21 7.87
C ASP A 68 0.31 -1.89 7.62
N VAL A 69 0.82 -1.84 6.38
CA VAL A 69 2.11 -2.41 6.02
C VAL A 69 2.92 -1.36 5.26
N LEU A 70 4.12 -1.12 5.73
CA LEU A 70 5.05 -0.15 5.16
C LEU A 70 6.26 -0.83 4.58
N GLY A 71 6.56 -0.53 3.32
CA GLY A 71 7.84 -0.85 2.70
C GLY A 71 8.75 0.37 2.69
N ILE A 72 10.03 0.14 2.98
CA ILE A 72 11.06 1.17 2.89
C ILE A 72 12.23 0.61 2.08
N VAL A 73 12.64 1.35 1.07
CA VAL A 73 13.87 1.11 0.34
C VAL A 73 14.83 2.24 0.68
N LYS A 74 15.95 1.91 1.29
CA LYS A 74 16.85 2.90 1.88
C LYS A 74 18.23 2.85 1.23
N TRP A 75 18.68 4.00 0.75
CA TRP A 75 20.06 4.27 0.33
C TRP A 75 20.74 5.20 1.33
N ASN A 76 22.01 5.50 1.12
CA ASN A 76 22.77 6.39 2.02
C ASN A 76 22.20 7.81 2.11
N ASN A 77 21.60 8.31 1.03
CA ASN A 77 21.19 9.71 0.90
C ASN A 77 19.73 9.90 0.48
N ARG A 78 18.95 8.82 0.38
CA ARG A 78 17.53 8.87 0.00
C ARG A 78 16.80 7.63 0.46
N ALA A 79 15.48 7.72 0.42
CA ALA A 79 14.59 6.57 0.67
C ALA A 79 13.36 6.66 -0.23
N GLU A 80 12.75 5.50 -0.46
CA GLU A 80 11.45 5.36 -1.10
C GLU A 80 10.53 4.58 -0.16
N ILE A 81 9.25 4.90 -0.15
CA ILE A 81 8.27 4.21 0.70
C ILE A 81 7.15 3.61 -0.14
N TYR A 82 6.56 2.55 0.39
CA TYR A 82 5.49 1.76 -0.23
C TYR A 82 4.41 1.53 0.80
N PHE A 83 3.16 1.74 0.41
CA PHE A 83 2.01 1.61 1.31
C PHE A 83 1.15 0.41 0.94
N ILE A 84 0.74 -0.36 1.94
CA ILE A 84 -0.36 -1.31 1.82
C ILE A 84 -1.39 -1.00 2.91
N GLU A 85 -2.62 -0.82 2.49
CA GLU A 85 -3.79 -0.77 3.36
C GLU A 85 -4.61 -2.05 3.14
N ALA A 86 -4.86 -2.77 4.22
CA ALA A 86 -5.49 -4.08 4.18
C ALA A 86 -6.91 -4.04 4.74
N LYS A 87 -7.84 -4.70 4.06
CA LYS A 87 -9.22 -4.85 4.51
C LYS A 87 -9.66 -6.32 4.44
N LYS A 88 -10.45 -6.76 5.42
CA LYS A 88 -11.11 -8.06 5.40
C LYS A 88 -12.52 -8.01 4.79
N THR A 89 -13.04 -6.81 4.59
CA THR A 89 -14.35 -6.53 3.99
C THR A 89 -14.16 -6.01 2.58
N GLN A 90 -15.22 -6.05 1.78
CA GLN A 90 -15.17 -5.47 0.44
C GLN A 90 -14.78 -4.00 0.49
N LEU A 91 -13.99 -3.57 -0.50
CA LEU A 91 -13.50 -2.20 -0.59
C LEU A 91 -14.62 -1.21 -0.87
N THR A 92 -14.46 -0.01 -0.30
CA THR A 92 -15.42 1.09 -0.43
C THR A 92 -14.70 2.34 -0.92
N LEU A 93 -15.48 3.34 -1.37
CA LEU A 93 -14.96 4.65 -1.72
C LEU A 93 -14.27 5.34 -0.53
N GLN A 94 -14.76 5.09 0.68
CA GLN A 94 -14.14 5.64 1.89
C GLN A 94 -12.74 5.06 2.10
N ASN A 95 -12.56 3.75 1.90
CA ASN A 95 -11.23 3.13 1.98
C ASN A 95 -10.27 3.75 0.96
N LEU A 96 -10.72 3.92 -0.27
CA LEU A 96 -9.95 4.56 -1.33
C LEU A 96 -9.57 5.99 -0.96
N GLY A 97 -10.55 6.79 -0.53
CA GLY A 97 -10.32 8.20 -0.21
C GLY A 97 -9.31 8.40 0.91
N GLN A 98 -9.37 7.59 1.94
CA GLN A 98 -8.41 7.66 3.06
C GLN A 98 -6.99 7.40 2.60
N LEU A 99 -6.74 6.29 1.91
CA LEU A 99 -5.40 5.95 1.43
C LEU A 99 -4.92 6.95 0.38
N LEU A 100 -5.81 7.43 -0.48
CA LEU A 100 -5.46 8.40 -1.51
C LEU A 100 -4.94 9.72 -0.91
N VAL A 101 -5.58 10.21 0.16
CA VAL A 101 -5.10 11.40 0.87
C VAL A 101 -3.71 11.17 1.44
N TYR A 102 -3.47 10.02 2.04
CA TYR A 102 -2.13 9.68 2.56
C TYR A 102 -1.08 9.63 1.43
N CYS A 103 -1.45 9.08 0.28
CA CYS A 103 -0.59 9.06 -0.90
C CYS A 103 -0.27 10.46 -1.42
N LYS A 104 -1.27 11.35 -1.44
CA LYS A 104 -1.06 12.74 -1.88
C LYS A 104 -0.16 13.53 -0.92
N LEU A 105 -0.24 13.25 0.38
CA LEU A 105 0.59 13.90 1.38
C LEU A 105 2.03 13.36 1.40
N CYS A 106 2.20 12.06 1.34
CA CYS A 106 3.50 11.40 1.54
C CYS A 106 4.19 10.99 0.24
N ASN A 107 3.47 10.90 -0.86
CA ASN A 107 3.97 10.53 -2.18
C ASN A 107 4.82 9.23 -2.20
N PRO A 108 4.25 8.08 -1.75
CA PRO A 108 4.95 6.81 -1.85
C PRO A 108 5.25 6.44 -3.30
N GLU A 109 6.20 5.55 -3.55
CA GLU A 109 6.49 5.04 -4.89
C GLU A 109 5.33 4.22 -5.43
N GLU A 110 4.76 3.36 -4.59
CA GLU A 110 3.57 2.58 -4.91
C GLU A 110 2.67 2.49 -3.68
N ALA A 111 1.39 2.35 -3.92
CA ALA A 111 0.39 2.15 -2.87
C ALA A 111 -0.63 1.12 -3.32
N TYR A 112 -1.01 0.25 -2.39
CA TYR A 112 -1.93 -0.86 -2.61
C TYR A 112 -3.06 -0.80 -1.60
N LEU A 113 -4.28 -0.84 -2.10
CA LEU A 113 -5.48 -1.05 -1.29
C LEU A 113 -5.97 -2.47 -1.58
N LEU A 114 -5.82 -3.36 -0.62
CA LEU A 114 -6.04 -4.80 -0.79
C LEU A 114 -7.15 -5.30 0.15
N SER A 115 -8.01 -6.15 -0.37
CA SER A 115 -9.05 -6.79 0.45
C SER A 115 -9.15 -8.29 0.15
N SER A 116 -9.21 -9.09 1.22
CA SER A 116 -9.48 -10.52 1.10
C SER A 116 -10.91 -10.83 0.65
N ALA A 117 -11.84 -9.88 0.74
CA ALA A 117 -13.23 -10.03 0.34
C ALA A 117 -13.54 -9.51 -1.08
N GLY A 118 -12.60 -8.78 -1.71
CA GLY A 118 -12.74 -8.27 -3.07
C GLY A 118 -12.98 -6.77 -3.16
N LEU A 119 -13.18 -6.29 -4.39
CA LEU A 119 -13.18 -4.87 -4.73
C LEU A 119 -14.46 -4.12 -4.35
N GLY A 120 -15.56 -4.83 -4.11
CA GLY A 120 -16.84 -4.19 -3.77
C GLY A 120 -17.27 -3.14 -4.80
N SER A 121 -17.70 -1.98 -4.32
CA SER A 121 -18.14 -0.87 -5.18
C SER A 121 -17.02 -0.28 -6.06
N LEU A 122 -15.76 -0.50 -5.72
CA LEU A 122 -14.65 0.01 -6.52
C LEU A 122 -14.54 -0.68 -7.88
N ASP A 123 -14.96 -1.93 -8.00
CA ASP A 123 -15.00 -2.63 -9.28
C ASP A 123 -15.93 -1.91 -10.28
N LYS A 124 -17.07 -1.43 -9.80
CA LYS A 124 -17.98 -0.65 -10.62
C LYS A 124 -17.38 0.72 -10.96
N VAL A 125 -16.91 1.46 -9.97
CA VAL A 125 -16.46 2.85 -10.16
C VAL A 125 -15.19 2.91 -11.01
N ILE A 126 -14.19 2.13 -10.65
CA ILE A 126 -12.89 2.17 -11.34
C ILE A 126 -12.95 1.35 -12.64
N GLY A 127 -13.53 0.15 -12.58
CA GLY A 127 -13.62 -0.75 -13.73
C GLY A 127 -14.71 -0.35 -14.70
N SER A 128 -15.97 -0.55 -14.35
CA SER A 128 -17.10 -0.38 -15.28
C SER A 128 -17.34 1.08 -15.71
N LEU A 129 -17.17 2.04 -14.80
CA LEU A 129 -17.31 3.47 -15.10
C LEU A 129 -16.01 4.11 -15.60
N SER A 130 -14.93 3.33 -15.70
CA SER A 130 -13.62 3.77 -16.21
C SER A 130 -13.05 4.99 -15.48
N ARG A 131 -13.26 5.09 -14.15
CA ARG A 131 -12.78 6.22 -13.35
C ARG A 131 -11.43 5.90 -12.71
N GLU A 132 -10.46 5.46 -13.52
CA GLU A 132 -9.09 5.22 -13.06
C GLU A 132 -8.37 6.49 -12.59
N ASP A 133 -8.86 7.66 -13.00
CA ASP A 133 -8.36 8.95 -12.53
C ASP A 133 -8.48 9.11 -11.00
N LEU A 134 -9.43 8.43 -10.37
CA LEU A 134 -9.58 8.43 -8.91
C LEU A 134 -8.44 7.74 -8.16
N LEU A 135 -7.58 7.02 -8.87
CA LEU A 135 -6.40 6.36 -8.31
C LEU A 135 -5.14 7.24 -8.41
N ASP A 136 -5.23 8.41 -9.04
CA ASP A 136 -4.08 9.25 -9.33
C ASP A 136 -3.57 9.98 -8.09
N PHE A 137 -2.26 9.92 -7.89
CA PHE A 137 -1.52 10.73 -6.94
C PHE A 137 -0.14 11.09 -7.51
N GLY A 138 0.67 11.79 -6.75
CA GLY A 138 1.98 12.24 -7.19
C GLY A 138 2.16 13.74 -6.96
N ASN A 139 3.22 14.31 -7.50
CA ASN A 139 3.54 15.72 -7.39
C ASN A 139 3.73 16.35 -8.77
N GLY A 140 2.72 17.03 -9.24
CA GLY A 140 2.81 17.82 -10.47
C GLY A 140 2.99 16.98 -11.75
N LYS A 141 4.22 16.86 -12.26
CA LYS A 141 4.51 16.26 -13.56
C LYS A 141 4.47 14.72 -13.59
N ILE A 142 4.72 14.08 -12.45
CA ILE A 142 4.74 12.63 -12.35
C ILE A 142 3.45 12.16 -11.70
N ILE A 143 2.62 11.47 -12.46
CA ILE A 143 1.39 10.87 -11.98
C ILE A 143 1.64 9.41 -11.69
N LYS A 144 1.29 8.99 -10.47
CA LYS A 144 1.30 7.60 -10.02
C LYS A 144 -0.14 7.15 -9.81
N LYS A 145 -0.39 5.86 -9.94
CA LYS A 145 -1.72 5.29 -9.69
C LYS A 145 -1.66 4.31 -8.53
N MET A 146 -2.55 4.51 -7.57
CA MET A 146 -2.82 3.50 -6.55
C MET A 146 -3.34 2.24 -7.24
N LYS A 147 -2.96 1.09 -6.72
CA LYS A 147 -3.49 -0.21 -7.15
C LYS A 147 -4.51 -0.70 -6.14
N VAL A 148 -5.68 -1.13 -6.63
CA VAL A 148 -6.70 -1.79 -5.82
C VAL A 148 -6.85 -3.22 -6.31
N ALA A 149 -6.94 -4.19 -5.39
CA ALA A 149 -6.99 -5.59 -5.77
C ALA A 149 -7.57 -6.47 -4.66
N LYS A 150 -7.98 -7.67 -5.06
CA LYS A 150 -8.28 -8.73 -4.12
C LYS A 150 -7.00 -9.39 -3.66
N TRP A 151 -6.90 -9.63 -2.36
CA TRP A 151 -5.85 -10.44 -1.75
C TRP A 151 -6.30 -11.89 -1.69
N ASP A 152 -5.50 -12.78 -2.26
CA ASP A 152 -5.69 -14.24 -2.13
C ASP A 152 -4.98 -14.71 -0.87
N PHE A 153 -5.75 -14.87 0.22
CA PHE A 153 -5.19 -15.25 1.51
C PHE A 153 -4.83 -16.74 1.62
N ILE A 154 -5.21 -17.55 0.63
CA ILE A 154 -4.78 -18.96 0.55
C ILE A 154 -3.39 -19.04 -0.08
N ARG A 155 -3.18 -18.29 -1.17
CA ARG A 155 -1.91 -18.24 -1.89
C ARG A 155 -0.95 -17.18 -1.36
N HIS A 156 -1.38 -16.34 -0.43
CA HIS A 156 -0.61 -15.24 0.15
C HIS A 156 -0.04 -14.28 -0.91
N THR A 157 -0.88 -13.89 -1.85
CA THR A 157 -0.51 -12.99 -2.95
C THR A 157 -1.71 -12.18 -3.44
N ILE A 158 -1.42 -11.19 -4.28
CA ILE A 158 -2.45 -10.42 -4.97
C ILE A 158 -3.05 -11.29 -6.08
N ASP A 159 -4.38 -11.31 -6.17
CA ASP A 159 -5.09 -11.88 -7.31
C ASP A 159 -4.89 -10.95 -8.52
N GLN A 160 -4.03 -11.36 -9.44
CA GLN A 160 -3.63 -10.56 -10.59
C GLN A 160 -4.80 -10.21 -11.53
N HIS A 161 -5.83 -11.04 -11.57
CA HIS A 161 -7.01 -10.78 -12.39
C HIS A 161 -7.90 -9.69 -11.83
N SER A 162 -7.77 -9.39 -10.54
CA SER A 162 -8.56 -8.38 -9.85
C SER A 162 -7.94 -6.99 -9.87
N ILE A 163 -6.67 -6.85 -10.24
CA ILE A 163 -5.93 -5.57 -10.13
C ILE A 163 -6.56 -4.49 -11.01
N LEU A 164 -6.79 -3.32 -10.41
CA LEU A 164 -7.13 -2.09 -11.10
C LEU A 164 -6.12 -1.00 -10.73
N PRO A 165 -5.66 -0.17 -11.65
CA PRO A 165 -6.01 -0.19 -13.07
C PRO A 165 -5.43 -1.43 -13.76
N LYS A 166 -6.06 -1.82 -14.85
CA LYS A 166 -5.54 -2.91 -15.69
C LYS A 166 -4.18 -2.51 -16.28
N LEU A 167 -3.25 -3.45 -16.27
CA LEU A 167 -1.92 -3.29 -16.85
C LEU A 167 -1.99 -3.38 -18.37
#